data_40bb061d3c956d9f140efb1c1c27ed7e
#
_entry.id   40bb061d3c956d9f140efb1c1c27ed7e
#
_cell.length_a   1.000
_cell.length_b   1.000
_cell.length_c   1.000
_cell.angle_alpha   90.00
_cell.angle_beta   90.00
_cell.angle_gamma   90.00
#
_symmetry.space_group_name_H-M   'P 1'
#
loop_
_entity.id
_entity.type
_entity.pdbx_description
1 polymer ?
#
loop_
_entity_poly.entity_id
_entity_poly.type
_entity_poly.pdbx_seq_one_letter_code
_entity_poly.pdbx_strand_id
1 'polypeptide(L)'
;IAEHDLRRVRELMGFALVGTAHRGSTVRYREATRGFERDDPLRDDAVEFVGSTIEQLVDDLHLTIALHATDDVFVHAGAVEWGGSAIVIPGRSHAGKSSLVRSLVRAGATYLSDEYARITFDGLIAPYPRPLQIREPRGRRLVDPESIGAVASIPVPPGLLLLTHYVEHSMFDPQPVAPAHAALALLDNTVIAEVHPARAAAAVADISRTGVARRSVRPGADHTVRAILALADQLVAAA
;
A
#
# COMPACT_ATOMS: atom_id res chain seq x y z
N ILE A 1 17.55 -1.41 -21.20
CA ILE A 1 16.64 -0.26 -21.00
C ILE A 1 17.39 1.00 -21.41
N ALA A 2 16.77 1.86 -22.24
CA ALA A 2 17.40 3.10 -22.68
C ALA A 2 17.67 4.06 -21.50
N GLU A 3 18.66 4.95 -21.63
CA GLU A 3 19.10 5.79 -20.51
C GLU A 3 18.01 6.75 -20.02
N HIS A 4 17.16 7.28 -20.93
CA HIS A 4 16.03 8.13 -20.57
C HIS A 4 14.96 7.38 -19.80
N ASP A 5 14.73 6.10 -20.11
CA ASP A 5 13.79 5.22 -19.41
C ASP A 5 14.32 4.89 -18.00
N LEU A 6 15.62 4.61 -17.86
CA LEU A 6 16.27 4.42 -16.58
C LEU A 6 16.16 5.67 -15.69
N ARG A 7 16.26 6.86 -16.26
CA ARG A 7 16.04 8.12 -15.51
C ARG A 7 14.61 8.17 -14.98
N ARG A 8 13.62 7.90 -15.83
CA ARG A 8 12.21 7.89 -15.46
C ARG A 8 11.89 6.83 -14.40
N VAL A 9 12.47 5.62 -14.53
CA VAL A 9 12.36 4.57 -13.51
C VAL A 9 12.93 5.07 -12.18
N ARG A 10 14.11 5.69 -12.16
CA ARG A 10 14.72 6.24 -10.95
C ARG A 10 13.87 7.32 -10.28
N GLU A 11 13.28 8.22 -11.06
CA GLU A 11 12.36 9.25 -10.55
C GLU A 11 11.14 8.62 -9.85
N LEU A 12 10.53 7.61 -10.48
CA LEU A 12 9.33 6.94 -9.97
C LEU A 12 9.62 6.00 -8.79
N MET A 13 10.85 5.47 -8.71
CA MET A 13 11.30 4.50 -7.70
C MET A 13 12.19 5.12 -6.62
N GLY A 14 12.43 6.43 -6.64
CA GLY A 14 13.49 7.10 -5.89
C GLY A 14 13.62 6.68 -4.42
N PHE A 15 12.52 6.56 -3.71
CA PHE A 15 12.48 6.11 -2.31
C PHE A 15 12.77 4.59 -2.14
N ALA A 16 12.46 3.76 -3.14
CA ALA A 16 12.65 2.32 -3.09
C ALA A 16 14.06 1.88 -3.49
N LEU A 17 14.83 2.79 -4.10
CA LEU A 17 16.21 2.53 -4.52
C LEU A 17 17.23 2.82 -3.42
N VAL A 18 16.80 3.33 -2.28
CA VAL A 18 17.64 3.60 -1.12
C VAL A 18 17.70 2.35 -0.25
N GLY A 19 18.64 1.48 -0.51
CA GLY A 19 18.84 0.27 0.27
C GLY A 19 20.14 -0.44 -0.08
N THR A 20 20.66 -1.25 0.85
CA THR A 20 21.78 -2.13 0.61
C THR A 20 21.32 -3.34 -0.19
N ALA A 21 22.10 -3.73 -1.20
CA ALA A 21 21.88 -4.96 -1.93
C ALA A 21 22.01 -6.15 -0.97
N HIS A 22 20.91 -6.85 -0.71
CA HIS A 22 20.95 -8.11 0.00
C HIS A 22 21.47 -9.23 -0.93
N ARG A 23 22.22 -10.16 -0.35
CA ARG A 23 22.61 -11.40 -1.04
C ARG A 23 21.36 -12.27 -1.19
N GLY A 24 20.73 -12.22 -2.35
CA GLY A 24 19.50 -12.95 -2.67
C GLY A 24 19.41 -13.25 -4.15
N SER A 25 18.29 -13.81 -4.57
CA SER A 25 17.99 -14.04 -5.98
C SER A 25 17.99 -12.72 -6.76
N THR A 26 18.57 -12.74 -7.95
CA THR A 26 18.62 -11.57 -8.82
C THR A 26 17.49 -11.65 -9.81
N VAL A 27 16.61 -10.66 -9.78
CA VAL A 27 15.58 -10.46 -10.81
C VAL A 27 16.17 -9.60 -11.92
N ARG A 28 16.00 -10.03 -13.17
CA ARG A 28 16.51 -9.33 -14.35
C ARG A 28 15.37 -8.75 -15.17
N TYR A 29 15.53 -7.49 -15.55
CA TYR A 29 14.63 -6.82 -16.48
C TYR A 29 15.38 -6.51 -17.76
N ARG A 30 14.75 -6.77 -18.90
CA ARG A 30 15.29 -6.44 -20.20
C ARG A 30 14.25 -5.77 -21.09
N GLU A 31 14.71 -4.91 -21.97
CA GLU A 31 13.89 -4.36 -23.04
C GLU A 31 13.71 -5.44 -24.12
N ALA A 32 12.49 -5.57 -24.60
CA ALA A 32 12.11 -6.49 -25.68
C ALA A 32 11.44 -5.71 -26.81
N THR A 33 11.18 -6.38 -27.93
CA THR A 33 10.63 -5.74 -29.15
C THR A 33 9.30 -5.00 -28.90
N ARG A 34 8.52 -5.38 -27.88
CA ARG A 34 7.20 -4.80 -27.57
C ARG A 34 7.07 -4.27 -26.16
N GLY A 35 8.19 -4.03 -25.44
CA GLY A 35 8.16 -3.53 -24.09
C GLY A 35 9.22 -4.16 -23.20
N PHE A 36 8.85 -4.59 -22.00
CA PHE A 36 9.76 -5.09 -20.99
C PHE A 36 9.45 -6.54 -20.63
N GLU A 37 10.50 -7.29 -20.34
CA GLU A 37 10.43 -8.68 -19.88
C GLU A 37 11.18 -8.82 -18.56
N ARG A 38 10.70 -9.72 -17.70
CA ARG A 38 11.30 -10.07 -16.41
C ARG A 38 11.68 -11.53 -16.36
N ASP A 39 12.84 -11.82 -15.81
CA ASP A 39 13.33 -13.15 -15.40
C ASP A 39 13.44 -13.14 -13.87
N ASP A 40 12.51 -13.83 -13.21
CA ASP A 40 12.37 -13.85 -11.75
C ASP A 40 12.38 -15.30 -11.24
N PRO A 41 13.42 -15.72 -10.50
CA PRO A 41 13.55 -17.08 -10.01
C PRO A 41 12.53 -17.49 -8.93
N LEU A 42 11.75 -16.57 -8.34
CA LEU A 42 10.65 -16.90 -7.44
C LEU A 42 9.33 -17.18 -8.15
N ARG A 43 9.22 -16.81 -9.41
CA ARG A 43 8.05 -17.10 -10.24
C ARG A 43 8.41 -18.21 -11.19
N ASP A 44 7.64 -19.30 -11.08
CA ASP A 44 7.83 -20.47 -11.93
C ASP A 44 7.85 -20.07 -13.39
N ASP A 45 9.02 -20.27 -13.97
CA ASP A 45 9.34 -20.33 -15.40
C ASP A 45 9.25 -19.07 -16.26
N ALA A 46 10.27 -19.02 -17.08
CA ALA A 46 10.37 -18.24 -18.31
C ALA A 46 10.26 -16.73 -18.12
N VAL A 47 10.99 -16.05 -18.93
CA VAL A 47 10.91 -14.62 -19.15
C VAL A 47 9.45 -14.20 -19.38
N GLU A 48 8.89 -13.49 -18.42
CA GLU A 48 7.50 -13.01 -18.46
C GLU A 48 7.44 -11.61 -19.05
N PHE A 49 6.49 -11.37 -19.96
CA PHE A 49 6.23 -10.03 -20.48
C PHE A 49 5.54 -9.18 -19.41
N VAL A 50 6.20 -8.09 -19.02
CA VAL A 50 5.75 -7.18 -17.95
C VAL A 50 4.78 -6.11 -18.49
N GLY A 51 5.07 -5.58 -19.67
CA GLY A 51 4.26 -4.53 -20.25
C GLY A 51 5.05 -3.71 -21.27
N SER A 52 4.38 -2.76 -21.92
CA SER A 52 4.94 -1.93 -22.99
C SER A 52 5.23 -0.49 -22.56
N THR A 53 4.92 -0.12 -21.31
CA THR A 53 5.14 1.24 -20.81
C THR A 53 6.04 1.24 -19.56
N ILE A 54 6.67 2.37 -19.29
CA ILE A 54 7.51 2.57 -18.09
C ILE A 54 6.67 2.45 -16.82
N GLU A 55 5.43 2.89 -16.83
CA GLU A 55 4.53 2.78 -15.68
C GLU A 55 4.24 1.30 -15.34
N GLN A 56 4.03 0.45 -16.35
CA GLN A 56 3.86 -0.99 -16.16
C GLN A 56 5.13 -1.64 -15.61
N LEU A 57 6.30 -1.25 -16.13
CA LEU A 57 7.59 -1.70 -15.59
C LEU A 57 7.76 -1.29 -14.13
N VAL A 58 7.42 -0.06 -13.78
CA VAL A 58 7.52 0.45 -12.40
C VAL A 58 6.53 -0.27 -11.48
N ASP A 59 5.31 -0.51 -11.91
CA ASP A 59 4.32 -1.27 -11.13
C ASP A 59 4.81 -2.71 -10.87
N ASP A 60 5.42 -3.35 -11.86
CA ASP A 60 6.01 -4.69 -11.71
C ASP A 60 7.26 -4.69 -10.82
N LEU A 61 8.10 -3.67 -10.90
CA LEU A 61 9.24 -3.50 -10.00
C LEU A 61 8.80 -3.40 -8.53
N HIS A 62 7.74 -2.63 -8.24
CA HIS A 62 7.18 -2.55 -6.89
C HIS A 62 6.63 -3.89 -6.40
N LEU A 63 5.92 -4.62 -7.28
CA LEU A 63 5.44 -5.97 -6.96
C LEU A 63 6.61 -6.92 -6.68
N THR A 64 7.66 -6.87 -7.50
CA THR A 64 8.87 -7.68 -7.31
C THR A 64 9.56 -7.36 -5.98
N ILE A 65 9.72 -6.08 -5.62
CA ILE A 65 10.24 -5.67 -4.31
C ILE A 65 9.40 -6.29 -3.18
N ALA A 66 8.08 -6.22 -3.29
CA ALA A 66 7.18 -6.73 -2.27
C ALA A 66 7.23 -8.28 -2.15
N LEU A 67 7.41 -9.00 -3.26
CA LEU A 67 7.55 -10.46 -3.29
C LEU A 67 8.88 -10.94 -2.70
N HIS A 68 9.97 -10.21 -2.98
CA HIS A 68 11.33 -10.58 -2.58
C HIS A 68 11.75 -9.99 -1.22
N ALA A 69 10.90 -9.18 -0.58
CA ALA A 69 11.20 -8.64 0.74
C ALA A 69 11.34 -9.78 1.76
N THR A 70 12.46 -9.80 2.50
CA THR A 70 12.75 -10.84 3.50
C THR A 70 12.23 -10.49 4.89
N ASP A 71 12.29 -9.22 5.25
CA ASP A 71 12.01 -8.73 6.59
C ASP A 71 10.62 -8.10 6.72
N ASP A 72 10.08 -7.58 5.62
CA ASP A 72 8.80 -6.88 5.59
C ASP A 72 7.73 -7.66 4.83
N VAL A 73 6.47 -7.41 5.18
CA VAL A 73 5.30 -7.95 4.49
C VAL A 73 4.51 -6.79 3.88
N PHE A 74 4.17 -6.93 2.60
CA PHE A 74 3.43 -5.91 1.86
C PHE A 74 1.97 -6.32 1.68
N VAL A 75 1.07 -5.41 2.03
CA VAL A 75 -0.38 -5.58 1.88
C VAL A 75 -0.89 -4.54 0.91
N HIS A 76 -1.70 -4.92 -0.08
CA HIS A 76 -2.42 -3.97 -0.93
C HIS A 76 -3.36 -3.13 -0.08
N ALA A 77 -2.88 -1.97 0.36
CA ALA A 77 -3.58 -1.06 1.25
C ALA A 77 -3.09 0.37 1.05
N GLY A 78 -3.98 1.33 1.24
CA GLY A 78 -3.60 2.70 1.55
C GLY A 78 -3.27 2.82 3.04
N ALA A 79 -2.34 3.70 3.39
CA ALA A 79 -1.98 3.96 4.77
C ALA A 79 -1.63 5.43 4.99
N VAL A 80 -2.10 5.99 6.11
CA VAL A 80 -1.72 7.32 6.60
C VAL A 80 -1.44 7.24 8.10
N GLU A 81 -0.59 8.12 8.60
CA GLU A 81 -0.38 8.28 10.04
C GLU A 81 -1.31 9.39 10.57
N TRP A 82 -1.91 9.15 11.74
CA TRP A 82 -2.70 10.10 12.50
C TRP A 82 -2.55 9.87 14.00
N GLY A 83 -2.19 10.91 14.73
CA GLY A 83 -2.06 10.84 16.20
C GLY A 83 -1.01 9.83 16.68
N GLY A 84 0.07 9.60 15.91
CA GLY A 84 1.14 8.67 16.25
C GLY A 84 0.87 7.21 15.88
N SER A 85 -0.24 6.90 15.19
CA SER A 85 -0.56 5.54 14.75
C SER A 85 -1.08 5.49 13.31
N ALA A 86 -1.01 4.31 12.67
CA ALA A 86 -1.43 4.13 11.30
C ALA A 86 -2.94 3.90 11.16
N ILE A 87 -3.57 4.55 10.20
CA ILE A 87 -4.85 4.16 9.62
C ILE A 87 -4.54 3.35 8.36
N VAL A 88 -4.81 2.05 8.38
CA VAL A 88 -4.57 1.12 7.26
C VAL A 88 -5.89 0.78 6.59
N ILE A 89 -5.94 0.95 5.27
CA ILE A 89 -7.15 0.80 4.44
C ILE A 89 -6.89 -0.28 3.40
N PRO A 90 -7.05 -1.58 3.74
CA PRO A 90 -6.85 -2.67 2.80
C PRO A 90 -7.94 -2.68 1.73
N GLY A 91 -7.58 -3.18 0.56
CA GLY A 91 -8.55 -3.37 -0.52
C GLY A 91 -7.89 -3.49 -1.88
N ARG A 92 -8.55 -4.20 -2.77
CA ARG A 92 -8.13 -4.37 -4.16
C ARG A 92 -8.22 -3.05 -4.94
N SER A 93 -7.64 -3.03 -6.12
CA SER A 93 -7.79 -1.91 -7.06
C SER A 93 -9.28 -1.57 -7.23
N HIS A 94 -9.60 -0.27 -7.39
CA HIS A 94 -10.96 0.27 -7.55
C HIS A 94 -11.78 0.46 -6.27
N ALA A 95 -11.29 0.10 -5.10
CA ALA A 95 -12.01 0.35 -3.83
C ALA A 95 -12.05 1.83 -3.39
N GLY A 96 -11.45 2.73 -4.19
CA GLY A 96 -11.39 4.16 -3.90
C GLY A 96 -10.36 4.53 -2.83
N LYS A 97 -9.33 3.68 -2.60
CA LYS A 97 -8.26 3.91 -1.61
C LYS A 97 -7.51 5.22 -1.85
N SER A 98 -6.98 5.42 -3.07
CA SER A 98 -6.17 6.61 -3.41
C SER A 98 -6.91 7.92 -3.19
N SER A 99 -8.21 7.96 -3.51
CA SER A 99 -9.04 9.13 -3.22
C SER A 99 -9.18 9.37 -1.72
N LEU A 100 -9.38 8.31 -0.94
CA LEU A 100 -9.50 8.41 0.51
C LEU A 100 -8.18 8.81 1.18
N VAL A 101 -7.07 8.18 0.82
CA VAL A 101 -5.73 8.54 1.29
C VAL A 101 -5.44 10.01 0.99
N ARG A 102 -5.67 10.46 -0.25
CA ARG A 102 -5.49 11.86 -0.63
C ARG A 102 -6.33 12.81 0.23
N SER A 103 -7.58 12.48 0.49
CA SER A 103 -8.46 13.32 1.29
C SER A 103 -8.06 13.34 2.77
N LEU A 104 -7.59 12.21 3.33
CA LEU A 104 -7.03 12.14 4.68
C LEU A 104 -5.76 13.00 4.82
N VAL A 105 -4.83 12.89 3.86
CA VAL A 105 -3.60 13.71 3.86
C VAL A 105 -3.92 15.21 3.75
N ARG A 106 -4.87 15.60 2.89
CA ARG A 106 -5.33 16.98 2.81
C ARG A 106 -5.99 17.49 4.08
N ALA A 107 -6.54 16.60 4.89
CA ALA A 107 -7.12 16.93 6.19
C ALA A 107 -6.09 16.96 7.34
N GLY A 108 -4.81 16.75 7.04
CA GLY A 108 -3.70 16.87 7.99
C GLY A 108 -3.05 15.56 8.41
N ALA A 109 -3.52 14.40 7.92
CA ALA A 109 -2.84 13.14 8.16
C ALA A 109 -1.51 13.09 7.39
N THR A 110 -0.53 12.34 7.91
CA THR A 110 0.77 12.16 7.29
C THR A 110 0.73 10.95 6.34
N TYR A 111 1.19 11.11 5.11
CA TYR A 111 1.19 10.06 4.11
C TYR A 111 2.18 8.95 4.45
N LEU A 112 1.74 7.70 4.45
CA LEU A 112 2.58 6.50 4.56
C LEU A 112 2.67 5.76 3.22
N SER A 113 1.52 5.44 2.61
CA SER A 113 1.45 4.73 1.32
C SER A 113 0.06 4.79 0.70
N ASP A 114 -0.05 4.52 -0.61
CA ASP A 114 -1.33 4.43 -1.32
C ASP A 114 -1.63 3.02 -1.89
N GLU A 115 -0.61 2.27 -2.28
CA GLU A 115 -0.78 0.96 -2.93
C GLU A 115 -0.33 -0.20 -2.04
N TYR A 116 0.75 0.01 -1.24
CA TYR A 116 1.35 -1.02 -0.42
C TYR A 116 1.60 -0.50 1.00
N ALA A 117 0.79 -0.92 1.97
CA ALA A 117 1.17 -0.80 3.37
C ALA A 117 2.27 -1.81 3.68
N ARG A 118 3.42 -1.33 4.16
CA ARG A 118 4.59 -2.13 4.51
C ARG A 118 4.57 -2.43 6.00
N ILE A 119 4.39 -3.71 6.35
CA ILE A 119 4.43 -4.21 7.72
C ILE A 119 5.87 -4.66 7.99
N THR A 120 6.51 -4.07 8.97
CA THR A 120 7.86 -4.44 9.39
C THR A 120 7.86 -5.71 10.24
N PHE A 121 9.04 -6.30 10.46
CA PHE A 121 9.21 -7.50 11.28
C PHE A 121 8.67 -7.32 12.74
N ASP A 122 8.78 -6.12 13.29
CA ASP A 122 8.28 -5.76 14.63
C ASP A 122 6.81 -5.28 14.64
N GLY A 123 6.07 -5.49 13.54
CA GLY A 123 4.63 -5.23 13.45
C GLY A 123 4.25 -3.75 13.30
N LEU A 124 5.21 -2.88 12.94
CA LEU A 124 4.91 -1.49 12.64
C LEU A 124 4.52 -1.29 11.18
N ILE A 125 3.85 -0.20 10.89
CA ILE A 125 3.52 0.23 9.52
C ILE A 125 4.58 1.24 9.07
N ALA A 126 5.42 0.83 8.15
CA ALA A 126 6.52 1.64 7.65
C ALA A 126 6.13 2.45 6.41
N PRO A 127 6.72 3.64 6.23
CA PRO A 127 6.53 4.42 5.02
C PRO A 127 6.97 3.66 3.76
N TYR A 128 6.14 3.77 2.72
CA TYR A 128 6.45 3.33 1.36
C TYR A 128 5.86 4.37 0.39
N PRO A 129 6.44 5.57 0.34
CA PRO A 129 5.87 6.75 -0.30
C PRO A 129 6.06 6.73 -1.82
N ARG A 130 5.22 5.98 -2.52
CA ARG A 130 5.14 6.04 -3.98
C ARG A 130 4.12 7.10 -4.43
N PRO A 131 4.24 7.64 -5.67
CA PRO A 131 3.25 8.57 -6.21
C PRO A 131 1.84 7.96 -6.23
N LEU A 132 0.84 8.74 -5.79
CA LEU A 132 -0.55 8.31 -5.84
C LEU A 132 -1.03 8.22 -7.29
N GLN A 133 -1.69 7.14 -7.63
CA GLN A 133 -2.33 6.97 -8.93
C GLN A 133 -3.79 7.43 -8.88
N ILE A 134 -4.05 8.66 -9.27
CA ILE A 134 -5.40 9.21 -9.33
C ILE A 134 -6.00 8.96 -10.71
N ARG A 135 -7.17 8.34 -10.75
CA ARG A 135 -7.92 8.14 -12.00
C ARG A 135 -8.61 9.41 -12.42
N GLU A 136 -8.50 9.69 -13.69
CA GLU A 136 -9.16 10.79 -14.38
C GLU A 136 -9.90 10.24 -15.61
N PRO A 137 -10.88 10.95 -16.18
CA PRO A 137 -11.63 10.48 -17.36
C PRO A 137 -10.75 10.14 -18.56
N ARG A 138 -9.56 10.72 -18.65
CA ARG A 138 -8.60 10.52 -19.75
C ARG A 138 -7.39 9.67 -19.39
N GLY A 139 -7.44 8.91 -18.27
CA GLY A 139 -6.33 8.06 -17.87
C GLY A 139 -6.02 8.10 -16.37
N ARG A 140 -4.73 7.94 -16.05
CA ARG A 140 -4.22 8.02 -14.67
C ARG A 140 -3.26 9.20 -14.57
N ARG A 141 -3.35 9.93 -13.47
CA ARG A 141 -2.39 10.97 -13.11
C ARG A 141 -1.62 10.54 -11.88
N LEU A 142 -0.29 10.59 -11.98
CA LEU A 142 0.59 10.42 -10.84
C LEU A 142 0.65 11.73 -10.05
N VAL A 143 0.47 11.65 -8.75
CA VAL A 143 0.52 12.80 -7.84
C VAL A 143 1.57 12.52 -6.79
N ASP A 144 2.54 13.42 -6.69
CA ASP A 144 3.57 13.37 -5.68
C ASP A 144 2.95 13.55 -4.29
N PRO A 145 3.18 12.63 -3.33
CA PRO A 145 2.69 12.76 -1.96
C PRO A 145 3.07 14.08 -1.30
N GLU A 146 4.29 14.57 -1.48
CA GLU A 146 4.78 15.83 -0.91
C GLU A 146 3.99 17.05 -1.41
N SER A 147 3.40 16.94 -2.60
CA SER A 147 2.53 17.99 -3.16
C SER A 147 1.14 18.05 -2.51
N ILE A 148 0.79 17.04 -1.72
CA ILE A 148 -0.54 16.93 -1.07
C ILE A 148 -0.45 17.29 0.41
N GLY A 149 0.62 16.87 1.10
CA GLY A 149 0.82 17.08 2.53
C GLY A 149 2.10 16.45 3.06
N ALA A 150 2.18 16.28 4.37
CA ALA A 150 3.35 15.67 5.02
C ALA A 150 3.51 14.20 4.64
N VAL A 151 4.77 13.76 4.49
CA VAL A 151 5.15 12.36 4.23
C VAL A 151 5.93 11.82 5.42
N ALA A 152 5.56 10.64 5.89
CA ALA A 152 6.22 10.00 7.03
C ALA A 152 7.63 9.52 6.66
N SER A 153 8.53 9.58 7.62
CA SER A 153 9.91 9.10 7.50
C SER A 153 10.24 7.95 8.44
N ILE A 154 9.37 7.66 9.41
CA ILE A 154 9.56 6.59 10.42
C ILE A 154 8.34 5.66 10.46
N PRO A 155 8.51 4.38 10.82
CA PRO A 155 7.41 3.47 11.08
C PRO A 155 6.58 3.90 12.30
N VAL A 156 5.29 3.56 12.28
CA VAL A 156 4.34 3.83 13.37
C VAL A 156 3.52 2.59 13.71
N PRO A 157 3.02 2.44 14.96
CA PRO A 157 2.18 1.31 15.31
C PRO A 157 0.86 1.31 14.54
N PRO A 158 0.26 0.13 14.29
CA PRO A 158 -1.08 0.04 13.72
C PRO A 158 -2.12 0.57 14.72
N GLY A 159 -2.98 1.49 14.27
CA GLY A 159 -4.08 2.04 15.06
C GLY A 159 -5.42 1.54 14.53
N LEU A 160 -5.91 2.13 13.45
CA LEU A 160 -7.19 1.78 12.84
C LEU A 160 -6.99 0.91 11.59
N LEU A 161 -7.57 -0.29 11.57
CA LEU A 161 -7.70 -1.12 10.38
C LEU A 161 -9.10 -0.91 9.79
N LEU A 162 -9.21 -0.11 8.74
CA LEU A 162 -10.50 0.32 8.18
C LEU A 162 -10.86 -0.51 6.93
N LEU A 163 -11.72 -1.51 7.10
CA LEU A 163 -12.25 -2.33 6.01
C LEU A 163 -13.41 -1.60 5.34
N THR A 164 -13.13 -0.87 4.26
CA THR A 164 -14.14 -0.01 3.62
C THR A 164 -14.07 -0.03 2.10
N HIS A 165 -15.22 0.23 1.47
CA HIS A 165 -15.31 0.48 0.04
C HIS A 165 -16.35 1.57 -0.26
N TYR A 166 -16.20 2.19 -1.42
CA TYR A 166 -17.12 3.22 -1.87
C TYR A 166 -18.47 2.62 -2.27
N VAL A 167 -19.53 3.19 -1.74
CA VAL A 167 -20.92 2.96 -2.16
C VAL A 167 -21.63 4.32 -2.22
N GLU A 168 -22.14 4.67 -3.39
CA GLU A 168 -22.84 5.94 -3.57
C GLU A 168 -24.07 6.03 -2.65
N HIS A 169 -24.32 7.22 -2.11
CA HIS A 169 -25.42 7.50 -1.18
C HIS A 169 -25.46 6.64 0.10
N SER A 170 -24.37 5.95 0.44
CA SER A 170 -24.27 5.21 1.71
C SER A 170 -23.99 6.15 2.89
N MET A 171 -24.16 5.61 4.09
CA MET A 171 -23.71 6.26 5.33
C MET A 171 -22.48 5.55 5.87
N PHE A 172 -21.56 6.32 6.45
CA PHE A 172 -20.40 5.78 7.15
C PHE A 172 -20.80 5.43 8.59
N ASP A 173 -20.95 4.12 8.86
CA ASP A 173 -21.32 3.57 10.16
C ASP A 173 -20.33 2.42 10.51
N PRO A 174 -19.18 2.74 11.16
CA PRO A 174 -18.08 1.80 11.36
C PRO A 174 -18.36 0.79 12.47
N GLN A 175 -18.72 -0.44 12.09
CA GLN A 175 -18.97 -1.54 13.00
C GLN A 175 -17.68 -2.24 13.43
N PRO A 176 -17.56 -2.72 14.70
CA PRO A 176 -16.43 -3.51 15.15
C PRO A 176 -16.22 -4.78 14.32
N VAL A 177 -14.95 -5.14 14.10
CA VAL A 177 -14.55 -6.38 13.43
C VAL A 177 -13.63 -7.16 14.34
N ALA A 178 -13.91 -8.45 14.55
CA ALA A 178 -13.04 -9.31 15.33
C ALA A 178 -11.64 -9.44 14.67
N PRO A 179 -10.56 -9.51 15.48
CA PRO A 179 -9.19 -9.59 14.95
C PRO A 179 -8.98 -10.69 13.90
N ALA A 180 -9.57 -11.86 14.08
CA ALA A 180 -9.47 -12.95 13.12
C ALA A 180 -10.08 -12.60 11.74
N HIS A 181 -11.21 -11.91 11.71
CA HIS A 181 -11.82 -11.46 10.46
C HIS A 181 -11.03 -10.33 9.81
N ALA A 182 -10.41 -9.46 10.61
CA ALA A 182 -9.52 -8.42 10.11
C ALA A 182 -8.26 -9.05 9.48
N ALA A 183 -7.67 -10.06 10.14
CA ALA A 183 -6.52 -10.79 9.63
C ALA A 183 -6.83 -11.47 8.28
N LEU A 184 -7.99 -12.11 8.13
CA LEU A 184 -8.41 -12.71 6.86
C LEU A 184 -8.56 -11.66 5.77
N ALA A 185 -9.19 -10.51 6.06
CA ALA A 185 -9.35 -9.44 5.09
C ALA A 185 -8.01 -8.82 4.66
N LEU A 186 -7.03 -8.74 5.56
CA LEU A 186 -5.67 -8.31 5.24
C LEU A 186 -4.94 -9.37 4.42
N LEU A 187 -5.06 -10.66 4.79
CA LEU A 187 -4.42 -11.77 4.11
C LEU A 187 -4.82 -11.86 2.63
N ASP A 188 -6.10 -11.65 2.33
CA ASP A 188 -6.65 -11.58 0.96
C ASP A 188 -6.00 -10.48 0.10
N ASN A 189 -5.34 -9.52 0.74
CA ASN A 189 -4.66 -8.40 0.10
C ASN A 189 -3.12 -8.46 0.29
N THR A 190 -2.59 -9.53 0.89
CA THR A 190 -1.15 -9.66 1.17
C THR A 190 -0.42 -10.23 -0.03
N VAL A 191 0.62 -9.52 -0.50
CA VAL A 191 1.35 -9.84 -1.74
C VAL A 191 1.97 -11.22 -1.69
N ILE A 192 2.58 -11.59 -0.57
CA ILE A 192 3.29 -12.87 -0.42
C ILE A 192 2.41 -14.03 0.07
N ALA A 193 1.08 -13.85 0.14
CA ALA A 193 0.19 -14.85 0.74
C ALA A 193 0.25 -16.23 0.07
N GLU A 194 0.43 -16.26 -1.24
CA GLU A 194 0.54 -17.53 -2.01
C GLU A 194 1.94 -18.14 -1.93
N VAL A 195 2.99 -17.31 -1.89
CA VAL A 195 4.40 -17.76 -1.92
C VAL A 195 4.92 -18.10 -0.51
N HIS A 196 4.54 -17.30 0.48
CA HIS A 196 4.97 -17.43 1.88
C HIS A 196 3.79 -17.31 2.85
N PRO A 197 2.80 -18.25 2.81
CA PRO A 197 1.54 -18.13 3.55
C PRO A 197 1.72 -18.01 5.07
N ALA A 198 2.65 -18.73 5.65
CA ALA A 198 2.90 -18.68 7.10
C ALA A 198 3.40 -17.31 7.56
N ARG A 199 4.31 -16.69 6.79
CA ARG A 199 4.84 -15.36 7.08
C ARG A 199 3.76 -14.29 6.89
N ALA A 200 2.99 -14.38 5.81
CA ALA A 200 1.87 -13.50 5.55
C ALA A 200 0.84 -13.56 6.70
N ALA A 201 0.42 -14.77 7.08
CA ALA A 201 -0.54 -14.99 8.16
C ALA A 201 -0.04 -14.46 9.51
N ALA A 202 1.23 -14.68 9.85
CA ALA A 202 1.82 -14.18 11.10
C ALA A 202 1.79 -12.65 11.17
N ALA A 203 2.24 -11.96 10.12
CA ALA A 203 2.28 -10.49 10.06
C ALA A 203 0.88 -9.87 10.16
N VAL A 204 -0.10 -10.37 9.39
CA VAL A 204 -1.46 -9.82 9.43
C VAL A 204 -2.20 -10.15 10.73
N ALA A 205 -1.92 -11.30 11.35
CA ALA A 205 -2.47 -11.63 12.65
C ALA A 205 -1.94 -10.70 13.73
N ASP A 206 -0.67 -10.35 13.68
CA ASP A 206 -0.04 -9.44 14.65
C ASP A 206 -0.65 -8.05 14.59
N ILE A 207 -0.69 -7.41 13.42
CA ILE A 207 -1.30 -6.08 13.29
C ILE A 207 -2.81 -6.08 13.52
N SER A 208 -3.50 -7.21 13.30
CA SER A 208 -4.94 -7.33 13.60
C SER A 208 -5.23 -7.49 15.09
N ARG A 209 -4.26 -7.92 15.87
CA ARG A 209 -4.36 -8.06 17.32
C ARG A 209 -4.00 -6.76 18.02
N THR A 210 -3.05 -5.99 17.48
CA THR A 210 -2.58 -4.73 18.05
C THR A 210 -3.40 -3.53 17.57
N GLY A 211 -3.88 -3.53 16.35
CA GLY A 211 -4.77 -2.51 15.80
C GLY A 211 -6.25 -2.79 16.08
N VAL A 212 -7.06 -1.76 15.95
CA VAL A 212 -8.53 -1.86 16.11
C VAL A 212 -9.20 -1.88 14.74
N ALA A 213 -9.91 -2.97 14.44
CA ALA A 213 -10.56 -3.12 13.15
C ALA A 213 -12.01 -2.61 13.15
N ARG A 214 -12.36 -1.89 12.10
CA ARG A 214 -13.72 -1.43 11.82
C ARG A 214 -14.10 -1.70 10.37
N ARG A 215 -15.38 -1.98 10.14
CA ARG A 215 -15.93 -2.17 8.78
C ARG A 215 -17.10 -1.24 8.54
N SER A 216 -17.08 -0.57 7.38
CA SER A 216 -18.20 0.24 6.91
C SER A 216 -18.18 0.35 5.39
N VAL A 217 -19.32 0.52 4.77
CA VAL A 217 -19.36 1.19 3.47
C VAL A 217 -19.16 2.70 3.68
N ARG A 218 -18.80 3.42 2.63
CA ARG A 218 -18.64 4.87 2.73
C ARG A 218 -19.13 5.60 1.49
N PRO A 219 -19.68 6.80 1.63
CA PRO A 219 -19.89 7.73 0.53
C PRO A 219 -18.53 8.27 0.02
N GLY A 220 -18.56 9.32 -0.77
CA GLY A 220 -17.35 9.97 -1.30
C GLY A 220 -16.31 10.26 -0.20
N ALA A 221 -15.04 10.24 -0.57
CA ALA A 221 -13.91 10.38 0.36
C ALA A 221 -14.03 11.63 1.23
N ASP A 222 -14.28 12.79 0.64
CA ASP A 222 -14.32 14.08 1.35
C ASP A 222 -15.43 14.14 2.41
N HIS A 223 -16.53 13.42 2.22
CA HIS A 223 -17.63 13.35 3.20
C HIS A 223 -17.30 12.46 4.40
N THR A 224 -16.32 11.57 4.28
CA THR A 224 -16.03 10.54 5.29
C THR A 224 -14.80 10.87 6.15
N VAL A 225 -13.89 11.70 5.64
CA VAL A 225 -12.59 12.00 6.28
C VAL A 225 -12.72 12.40 7.74
N ARG A 226 -13.59 13.37 8.06
CA ARG A 226 -13.74 13.86 9.45
C ARG A 226 -14.18 12.76 10.40
N ALA A 227 -15.10 11.90 9.96
CA ALA A 227 -15.59 10.79 10.76
C ALA A 227 -14.51 9.72 10.99
N ILE A 228 -13.66 9.46 9.98
CA ILE A 228 -12.53 8.52 10.11
C ILE A 228 -11.48 9.07 11.09
N LEU A 229 -11.11 10.35 10.97
CA LEU A 229 -10.13 10.97 11.87
C LEU A 229 -10.65 11.02 13.31
N ALA A 230 -11.92 11.41 13.51
CA ALA A 230 -12.55 11.39 14.83
C ALA A 230 -12.61 9.98 15.45
N LEU A 231 -12.86 8.95 14.63
CA LEU A 231 -12.78 7.56 15.08
C LEU A 231 -11.35 7.18 15.51
N ALA A 232 -10.34 7.58 14.73
CA ALA A 232 -8.95 7.33 15.08
C ALA A 232 -8.55 8.04 16.38
N ASP A 233 -8.97 9.30 16.58
CA ASP A 233 -8.74 10.05 17.84
C ASP A 233 -9.33 9.32 19.05
N GLN A 234 -10.55 8.79 18.94
CA GLN A 234 -11.19 8.02 20.00
C GLN A 234 -10.42 6.75 20.36
N LEU A 235 -9.82 6.08 19.36
CA LEU A 235 -9.03 4.87 19.58
C LEU A 235 -7.68 5.18 20.25
N VAL A 236 -7.03 6.27 19.88
CA VAL A 236 -5.79 6.74 20.53
C VAL A 236 -6.04 7.13 21.97
N ALA A 237 -7.18 7.78 22.27
CA ALA A 237 -7.53 8.18 23.64
C ALA A 237 -7.93 6.99 24.55
N ALA A 238 -8.27 5.83 23.99
CA ALA A 238 -8.69 4.63 24.70
C ALA A 238 -7.57 3.60 24.92
N ALA A 239 -6.39 3.81 24.32
CA ALA A 239 -5.22 2.94 24.41
C ALA A 239 -4.28 3.34 25.54
#